data_d44368dec989951675f9060c414e27db
#
_entry.id   d44368dec989951675f9060c414e27db
#
_cell.length_a   1.000
_cell.length_b   1.000
_cell.length_c   1.000
_cell.angle_alpha   90.00
_cell.angle_beta   90.00
_cell.angle_gamma   90.00
#
_symmetry.space_group_name_H-M   'P 1'
#
loop_
_entity.id
_entity.type
_entity.pdbx_description
1 polymer ?
#
loop_
_entity_poly.entity_id
_entity_poly.type
_entity_poly.pdbx_seq_one_letter_code
_entity_poly.pdbx_strand_id
1 'polypeptide(L)'
;MLRLLGAAAHQWLTVEMRRAEIEDNWTSAEEGVSRMKALAGIRVVDFSWVRAGPWATRWLGAFGAEIVKIEWPENERGRLPSTTTPQHLEVNLNTSGNFNDTNVNKKSLSLNVRTAKGLDIAKRLIAVSDIVIENFSSRVLRSWGLGYDEQRRLKPDIVYVSMSGYGHTGRHHHYTTFGPVAQAVSGLTFLSGMPGQPPAGWGWSYMDDTGGMYGAMCAITGLYHRNMTGQGQHIDLSQMVASVPLVGPALLDFTANGRGSRRPGYPPGNRAHWPGTPLTANYRGGPTVAPHNAYRTDCGGYNDWCVIVCQSDEEWQRLVQVMGAPSWASEDKFATVA
;
A
#
# COMPACT_ATOMS: atom_id res chain seq x y z
N MET A 1 -22.29 26.79 11.16
CA MET A 1 -20.84 26.78 10.92
C MET A 1 -20.47 26.39 9.48
N LEU A 2 -20.98 25.35 8.89
CA LEU A 2 -20.67 24.94 7.50
C LEU A 2 -21.23 25.82 6.37
N ARG A 3 -22.20 26.69 6.59
CA ARG A 3 -22.70 27.64 5.56
C ARG A 3 -21.73 28.79 5.27
N LEU A 4 -20.78 29.08 6.14
CA LEU A 4 -19.74 30.09 5.92
C LEU A 4 -18.50 29.54 5.20
N LEU A 5 -18.27 28.21 5.27
CA LEU A 5 -17.20 27.56 4.52
C LEU A 5 -17.55 27.37 3.03
N GLY A 6 -18.81 27.37 2.67
CA GLY A 6 -19.26 27.27 1.28
C GLY A 6 -18.79 28.43 0.38
N ALA A 7 -18.69 29.63 0.91
CA ALA A 7 -18.22 30.81 0.15
C ALA A 7 -16.69 30.84 0.01
N ALA A 8 -15.97 30.37 1.02
CA ALA A 8 -14.50 30.28 0.96
C ALA A 8 -14.04 29.07 0.13
N ALA A 9 -14.77 27.97 0.16
CA ALA A 9 -14.50 26.81 -0.70
C ALA A 9 -14.72 27.12 -2.19
N HIS A 10 -15.63 28.02 -2.53
CA HIS A 10 -15.80 28.50 -3.91
C HIS A 10 -14.60 29.33 -4.40
N GLN A 11 -13.88 30.00 -3.54
CA GLN A 11 -12.66 30.73 -3.94
C GLN A 11 -11.44 29.82 -4.13
N TRP A 12 -11.44 28.61 -3.56
CA TRP A 12 -10.42 27.59 -3.78
C TRP A 12 -10.71 26.69 -5.01
N LEU A 13 -11.94 26.69 -5.50
CA LEU A 13 -12.37 25.98 -6.72
C LEU A 13 -12.17 26.78 -8.00
N THR A 14 -11.77 28.03 -7.94
CA THR A 14 -11.30 28.80 -9.11
C THR A 14 -9.82 28.58 -9.46
N VAL A 15 -9.34 27.35 -9.28
CA VAL A 15 -8.14 26.83 -9.97
C VAL A 15 -8.47 26.41 -11.42
N GLU A 16 -9.65 26.73 -11.93
CA GLU A 16 -10.02 26.48 -13.33
C GLU A 16 -9.20 27.30 -14.35
N MET A 17 -8.57 28.40 -13.95
CA MET A 17 -7.74 29.18 -14.87
C MET A 17 -6.33 28.64 -15.13
N ARG A 18 -5.86 27.65 -14.35
CA ARG A 18 -4.59 26.99 -14.64
C ARG A 18 -4.74 25.63 -15.31
N ARG A 19 -5.97 25.14 -15.44
CA ARG A 19 -6.20 23.84 -16.06
C ARG A 19 -5.93 23.89 -17.57
N ALA A 20 -6.34 24.95 -18.24
CA ALA A 20 -6.03 25.16 -19.66
C ALA A 20 -4.53 25.35 -19.91
N GLU A 21 -3.81 26.12 -19.09
CA GLU A 21 -2.36 26.28 -19.22
C GLU A 21 -1.57 25.00 -18.88
N ILE A 22 -2.12 24.15 -18.00
CA ILE A 22 -1.54 22.85 -17.70
C ILE A 22 -1.85 21.86 -18.83
N GLU A 23 -3.08 21.86 -19.36
CA GLU A 23 -3.48 21.00 -20.48
C GLU A 23 -2.73 21.39 -21.76
N ASP A 24 -2.56 22.68 -22.06
CA ASP A 24 -1.77 23.14 -23.22
C ASP A 24 -0.27 22.84 -23.09
N ASN A 25 0.30 22.91 -21.87
CA ASN A 25 1.69 22.50 -21.63
C ASN A 25 1.87 20.98 -21.64
N TRP A 26 0.82 20.20 -21.36
CA TRP A 26 0.86 18.75 -21.47
C TRP A 26 0.73 18.28 -22.92
N THR A 27 -0.13 18.90 -23.72
CA THR A 27 -0.33 18.55 -25.13
C THR A 27 0.86 18.97 -26.01
N SER A 28 1.50 20.11 -25.74
CA SER A 28 2.72 20.54 -26.46
C SER A 28 3.96 19.73 -26.11
N ALA A 29 3.98 19.05 -24.97
CA ALA A 29 5.07 18.13 -24.59
C ALA A 29 4.89 16.73 -25.20
N GLU A 30 3.72 16.39 -25.75
CA GLU A 30 3.47 15.06 -26.33
C GLU A 30 3.93 14.94 -27.79
N GLU A 31 4.18 16.02 -28.50
CA GLU A 31 4.55 15.97 -29.92
C GLU A 31 6.02 15.68 -30.25
N GLY A 32 6.91 15.56 -29.27
CA GLY A 32 8.34 15.45 -29.54
C GLY A 32 9.12 14.30 -28.93
N VAL A 33 8.63 13.61 -27.92
CA VAL A 33 9.35 12.49 -27.29
C VAL A 33 8.40 11.34 -27.03
N SER A 34 8.50 10.27 -27.80
CA SER A 34 7.95 8.98 -27.44
C SER A 34 8.56 8.59 -26.09
N ARG A 35 7.88 8.95 -24.99
CA ARG A 35 8.30 8.57 -23.64
C ARG A 35 8.11 7.06 -23.48
N MET A 36 9.15 6.29 -23.82
CA MET A 36 9.18 4.87 -23.47
C MET A 36 9.01 4.77 -21.96
N LYS A 37 8.01 4.01 -21.54
CA LYS A 37 7.81 3.71 -20.11
C LYS A 37 9.01 2.88 -19.62
N ALA A 38 9.36 3.03 -18.35
CA ALA A 38 10.58 2.44 -17.78
C ALA A 38 10.67 0.91 -17.93
N LEU A 39 9.53 0.20 -17.97
CA LEU A 39 9.46 -1.24 -18.16
C LEU A 39 8.86 -1.64 -19.53
N ALA A 40 8.93 -0.75 -20.52
CA ALA A 40 8.51 -1.10 -21.88
C ALA A 40 9.33 -2.29 -22.41
N GLY A 41 8.65 -3.27 -23.00
CA GLY A 41 9.28 -4.49 -23.51
C GLY A 41 9.43 -5.61 -22.48
N ILE A 42 9.20 -5.36 -21.20
CA ILE A 42 9.22 -6.38 -20.14
C ILE A 42 7.86 -7.08 -20.06
N ARG A 43 7.86 -8.41 -20.07
CA ARG A 43 6.67 -9.24 -19.91
C ARG A 43 6.67 -9.97 -18.58
N VAL A 44 5.55 -9.88 -17.87
CA VAL A 44 5.31 -10.49 -16.56
C VAL A 44 4.17 -11.50 -16.65
N VAL A 45 4.42 -12.74 -16.23
CA VAL A 45 3.37 -13.74 -15.99
C VAL A 45 2.91 -13.59 -14.53
N ASP A 46 1.65 -13.25 -14.37
CA ASP A 46 1.03 -13.01 -13.08
C ASP A 46 0.10 -14.17 -12.71
N PHE A 47 0.57 -15.08 -11.85
CA PHE A 47 -0.24 -16.17 -11.28
C PHE A 47 -0.99 -15.75 -10.01
N SER A 48 -0.76 -14.55 -9.51
CA SER A 48 -1.18 -14.11 -8.20
C SER A 48 -2.69 -13.94 -8.06
N TRP A 49 -3.18 -14.05 -6.82
CA TRP A 49 -4.58 -13.87 -6.47
C TRP A 49 -4.76 -12.85 -5.37
N VAL A 50 -5.97 -12.35 -5.24
CA VAL A 50 -6.49 -11.46 -4.19
C VAL A 50 -5.77 -10.12 -4.16
N ARG A 51 -4.71 -9.93 -3.35
CA ARG A 51 -4.22 -8.57 -3.10
C ARG A 51 -2.71 -8.38 -3.34
N ALA A 52 -1.83 -9.00 -2.55
CA ALA A 52 -0.41 -8.65 -2.55
C ALA A 52 0.27 -8.80 -3.92
N GLY A 53 0.14 -9.96 -4.55
CA GLY A 53 0.73 -10.20 -5.87
C GLY A 53 0.08 -9.36 -6.98
N PRO A 54 -1.26 -9.31 -7.09
CA PRO A 54 -1.92 -8.41 -8.04
C PRO A 54 -1.55 -6.95 -7.85
N TRP A 55 -1.33 -6.51 -6.62
CA TRP A 55 -0.86 -5.16 -6.31
C TRP A 55 0.56 -4.91 -6.82
N ALA A 56 1.47 -5.87 -6.66
CA ALA A 56 2.82 -5.80 -7.21
C ALA A 56 2.80 -5.66 -8.74
N THR A 57 2.06 -6.52 -9.43
CA THR A 57 2.00 -6.51 -10.89
C THR A 57 1.25 -5.31 -11.45
N ARG A 58 0.30 -4.72 -10.70
CA ARG A 58 -0.30 -3.43 -11.05
C ARG A 58 0.75 -2.32 -11.18
N TRP A 59 1.68 -2.23 -10.23
CA TRP A 59 2.77 -1.24 -10.28
C TRP A 59 3.69 -1.46 -11.47
N LEU A 60 4.07 -2.70 -11.74
CA LEU A 60 4.88 -3.02 -12.92
C LEU A 60 4.15 -2.65 -14.23
N GLY A 61 2.84 -2.89 -14.31
CA GLY A 61 2.01 -2.48 -15.44
C GLY A 61 1.91 -0.96 -15.58
N ALA A 62 1.83 -0.22 -14.46
CA ALA A 62 1.83 1.25 -14.46
C ALA A 62 3.16 1.81 -15.04
N PHE A 63 4.28 1.15 -14.76
CA PHE A 63 5.58 1.49 -15.32
C PHE A 63 5.80 0.96 -16.75
N GLY A 64 4.83 0.26 -17.33
CA GLY A 64 4.84 -0.11 -18.76
C GLY A 64 5.15 -1.55 -19.07
N ALA A 65 5.29 -2.43 -18.08
CA ALA A 65 5.40 -3.85 -18.33
C ALA A 65 4.10 -4.44 -18.90
N GLU A 66 4.22 -5.41 -19.79
CA GLU A 66 3.10 -6.21 -20.26
C GLU A 66 2.78 -7.27 -19.20
N ILE A 67 1.62 -7.15 -18.56
CA ILE A 67 1.19 -8.10 -17.54
C ILE A 67 0.21 -9.10 -18.16
N VAL A 68 0.56 -10.39 -18.14
CA VAL A 68 -0.33 -11.48 -18.52
C VAL A 68 -0.79 -12.20 -17.25
N LYS A 69 -2.01 -11.90 -16.83
CA LYS A 69 -2.62 -12.48 -15.65
C LYS A 69 -3.25 -13.83 -15.98
N ILE A 70 -2.82 -14.86 -15.27
CA ILE A 70 -3.42 -16.20 -15.37
C ILE A 70 -4.65 -16.26 -14.46
N GLU A 71 -5.81 -16.42 -15.07
CA GLU A 71 -7.07 -16.58 -14.36
C GLU A 71 -7.56 -18.03 -14.46
N TRP A 72 -7.98 -18.55 -13.31
CA TRP A 72 -8.54 -19.89 -13.27
C TRP A 72 -10.00 -19.86 -13.74
N PRO A 73 -10.39 -20.64 -14.76
CA PRO A 73 -11.74 -20.57 -15.34
C PRO A 73 -12.87 -20.85 -14.34
N GLU A 74 -12.60 -21.69 -13.34
CA GLU A 74 -13.58 -22.14 -12.35
C GLU A 74 -13.45 -21.38 -11.01
N ASN A 75 -12.52 -20.43 -10.92
CA ASN A 75 -12.26 -19.72 -9.68
C ASN A 75 -12.90 -18.34 -9.66
N GLU A 76 -14.13 -18.30 -9.24
CA GLU A 76 -14.82 -17.06 -8.94
C GLU A 76 -14.26 -16.34 -7.71
N ARG A 77 -13.56 -17.04 -6.81
CA ARG A 77 -13.10 -16.49 -5.52
C ARG A 77 -12.16 -15.30 -5.68
N GLY A 78 -11.32 -15.27 -6.69
CA GLY A 78 -10.42 -14.14 -6.97
C GLY A 78 -11.14 -12.89 -7.47
N ARG A 79 -12.41 -13.02 -7.88
CA ARG A 79 -13.27 -11.96 -8.39
C ARG A 79 -14.51 -11.70 -7.54
N LEU A 80 -14.67 -12.43 -6.42
CA LEU A 80 -15.85 -12.24 -5.58
C LEU A 80 -15.97 -10.77 -5.17
N PRO A 81 -17.19 -10.21 -5.20
CA PRO A 81 -17.45 -8.88 -4.69
C PRO A 81 -16.97 -8.79 -3.25
N SER A 82 -16.17 -7.80 -2.97
CA SER A 82 -15.80 -7.49 -1.60
C SER A 82 -16.95 -6.79 -0.90
N THR A 83 -16.91 -6.75 0.42
CA THR A 83 -17.82 -5.94 1.25
C THR A 83 -17.83 -4.45 0.88
N THR A 84 -16.91 -4.03 0.03
CA THR A 84 -16.81 -2.66 -0.48
C THR A 84 -17.62 -2.41 -1.75
N THR A 85 -18.29 -3.43 -2.31
CA THR A 85 -19.18 -3.21 -3.46
C THR A 85 -20.41 -2.43 -2.97
N PRO A 86 -20.69 -1.26 -3.55
CA PRO A 86 -21.86 -0.47 -3.17
C PRO A 86 -23.16 -1.28 -3.33
N GLN A 87 -24.06 -1.19 -2.35
CA GLN A 87 -25.27 -1.99 -2.30
C GLN A 87 -26.24 -1.77 -3.50
N HIS A 88 -26.10 -0.65 -4.20
CA HIS A 88 -26.92 -0.32 -5.37
C HIS A 88 -26.40 -0.88 -6.69
N LEU A 89 -25.22 -1.51 -6.69
CA LEU A 89 -24.68 -2.14 -7.88
C LEU A 89 -25.08 -3.60 -7.95
N GLU A 90 -25.42 -4.03 -9.17
CA GLU A 90 -25.59 -5.45 -9.43
C GLU A 90 -24.28 -6.19 -9.15
N VAL A 91 -24.35 -7.19 -8.28
CA VAL A 91 -23.18 -7.97 -7.86
C VAL A 91 -22.89 -9.04 -8.89
N ASN A 92 -21.82 -8.86 -9.66
CA ASN A 92 -21.28 -9.85 -10.59
C ASN A 92 -19.74 -9.86 -10.54
N LEU A 93 -19.11 -10.75 -11.28
CA LEU A 93 -17.66 -10.93 -11.28
C LEU A 93 -16.87 -9.67 -11.68
N ASN A 94 -17.48 -8.76 -12.43
CA ASN A 94 -16.85 -7.54 -12.92
C ASN A 94 -17.09 -6.32 -12.02
N THR A 95 -17.94 -6.43 -11.01
CA THR A 95 -18.24 -5.34 -10.07
C THR A 95 -17.39 -5.38 -8.79
N SER A 96 -16.43 -6.31 -8.70
CA SER A 96 -15.49 -6.37 -7.58
C SER A 96 -14.51 -5.20 -7.61
N GLY A 97 -14.71 -4.19 -6.74
CA GLY A 97 -13.82 -3.04 -6.63
C GLY A 97 -12.37 -3.45 -6.36
N ASN A 98 -12.15 -4.45 -5.51
CA ASN A 98 -10.82 -4.95 -5.21
C ASN A 98 -10.14 -5.59 -6.44
N PHE A 99 -10.89 -6.39 -7.21
CA PHE A 99 -10.34 -6.97 -8.44
C PHE A 99 -10.01 -5.89 -9.47
N ASN A 100 -10.92 -4.96 -9.68
CA ASN A 100 -10.74 -3.89 -10.66
C ASN A 100 -9.58 -2.96 -10.29
N ASP A 101 -9.44 -2.62 -9.00
CA ASP A 101 -8.33 -1.81 -8.51
C ASP A 101 -6.97 -2.48 -8.72
N THR A 102 -6.84 -3.75 -8.38
CA THR A 102 -5.54 -4.44 -8.41
C THR A 102 -5.14 -4.97 -9.78
N ASN A 103 -6.06 -5.00 -10.76
CA ASN A 103 -5.80 -5.61 -12.07
C ASN A 103 -5.88 -4.64 -13.26
N VAL A 104 -5.72 -3.35 -13.00
CA VAL A 104 -5.65 -2.31 -14.04
C VAL A 104 -4.51 -2.60 -15.02
N ASN A 105 -4.76 -2.40 -16.31
CA ASN A 105 -3.79 -2.56 -17.40
C ASN A 105 -3.21 -3.98 -17.57
N LYS A 106 -3.90 -5.00 -17.08
CA LYS A 106 -3.47 -6.39 -17.27
C LYS A 106 -4.24 -7.05 -18.41
N LYS A 107 -3.56 -7.92 -19.15
CA LYS A 107 -4.17 -8.84 -20.10
C LYS A 107 -4.57 -10.11 -19.34
N SER A 108 -5.80 -10.56 -19.49
CA SER A 108 -6.30 -11.78 -18.86
C SER A 108 -6.12 -12.99 -19.77
N LEU A 109 -5.63 -14.09 -19.22
CA LEU A 109 -5.58 -15.40 -19.84
C LEU A 109 -6.29 -16.43 -18.95
N SER A 110 -7.46 -16.88 -19.35
CA SER A 110 -8.17 -17.96 -18.67
C SER A 110 -7.49 -19.30 -18.95
N LEU A 111 -6.84 -19.90 -17.96
CA LEU A 111 -6.00 -21.08 -18.13
C LEU A 111 -6.04 -21.99 -16.91
N ASN A 112 -6.46 -23.26 -17.10
CA ASN A 112 -6.35 -24.29 -16.07
C ASN A 112 -4.99 -25.00 -16.16
N VAL A 113 -4.03 -24.53 -15.38
CA VAL A 113 -2.65 -25.08 -15.34
C VAL A 113 -2.55 -26.49 -14.73
N ARG A 114 -3.63 -27.05 -14.19
CA ARG A 114 -3.66 -28.43 -13.70
C ARG A 114 -3.92 -29.46 -14.82
N THR A 115 -4.31 -29.02 -16.00
CA THR A 115 -4.41 -29.88 -17.17
C THR A 115 -3.08 -29.93 -17.91
N ALA A 116 -2.76 -31.06 -18.56
CA ALA A 116 -1.51 -31.19 -19.32
C ALA A 116 -1.37 -30.09 -20.39
N LYS A 117 -2.45 -29.78 -21.12
CA LYS A 117 -2.47 -28.72 -22.12
C LYS A 117 -2.31 -27.34 -21.53
N GLY A 118 -2.98 -27.06 -20.41
CA GLY A 118 -2.83 -25.76 -19.72
C GLY A 118 -1.45 -25.57 -19.13
N LEU A 119 -0.85 -26.62 -18.57
CA LEU A 119 0.52 -26.59 -18.10
C LEU A 119 1.53 -26.32 -19.22
N ASP A 120 1.36 -26.97 -20.39
CA ASP A 120 2.22 -26.72 -21.55
C ASP A 120 2.12 -25.26 -22.01
N ILE A 121 0.91 -24.72 -22.11
CA ILE A 121 0.71 -23.31 -22.46
C ILE A 121 1.39 -22.38 -21.43
N ALA A 122 1.25 -22.63 -20.12
CA ALA A 122 1.90 -21.87 -19.08
C ALA A 122 3.44 -21.90 -19.22
N LYS A 123 4.01 -23.09 -19.46
CA LYS A 123 5.46 -23.26 -19.69
C LYS A 123 5.95 -22.47 -20.89
N ARG A 124 5.22 -22.54 -22.00
CA ARG A 124 5.54 -21.76 -23.21
C ARG A 124 5.46 -20.25 -22.98
N LEU A 125 4.48 -19.78 -22.18
CA LEU A 125 4.37 -18.38 -21.82
C LEU A 125 5.55 -17.94 -20.94
N ILE A 126 5.95 -18.75 -19.96
CA ILE A 126 7.13 -18.48 -19.11
C ILE A 126 8.40 -18.37 -19.98
N ALA A 127 8.58 -19.25 -20.95
CA ALA A 127 9.75 -19.25 -21.82
C ALA A 127 9.96 -17.94 -22.62
N VAL A 128 8.89 -17.17 -22.84
CA VAL A 128 8.91 -15.89 -23.56
C VAL A 128 8.68 -14.67 -22.66
N SER A 129 8.83 -14.85 -21.36
CA SER A 129 8.59 -13.79 -20.37
C SER A 129 9.85 -13.47 -19.57
N ASP A 130 9.85 -12.33 -18.92
CA ASP A 130 10.98 -11.81 -18.16
C ASP A 130 10.83 -12.06 -16.67
N ILE A 131 9.60 -12.00 -16.18
CA ILE A 131 9.27 -12.11 -14.76
C ILE A 131 8.11 -13.09 -14.59
N VAL A 132 8.15 -13.88 -13.53
CA VAL A 132 6.99 -14.61 -12.98
C VAL A 132 6.73 -14.13 -11.57
N ILE A 133 5.48 -13.80 -11.28
CA ILE A 133 5.04 -13.41 -9.93
C ILE A 133 3.89 -14.29 -9.47
N GLU A 134 3.93 -14.70 -8.22
CA GLU A 134 2.84 -15.41 -7.54
C GLU A 134 2.82 -15.07 -6.04
N ASN A 135 1.67 -15.30 -5.39
CA ASN A 135 1.52 -15.08 -3.96
C ASN A 135 0.76 -16.22 -3.27
N PHE A 136 1.01 -17.43 -3.72
CA PHE A 136 0.48 -18.63 -3.10
C PHE A 136 1.29 -19.09 -1.89
N SER A 137 0.77 -20.10 -1.20
CA SER A 137 1.55 -20.83 -0.20
C SER A 137 2.72 -21.55 -0.85
N SER A 138 3.81 -21.71 -0.13
CA SER A 138 5.16 -22.11 -0.61
C SER A 138 5.28 -23.35 -1.51
N ARG A 139 4.25 -24.21 -1.57
CA ARG A 139 4.30 -25.44 -2.35
C ARG A 139 3.46 -25.43 -3.61
N VAL A 140 2.60 -24.42 -3.79
CA VAL A 140 1.55 -24.46 -4.80
C VAL A 140 2.12 -24.47 -6.21
N LEU A 141 2.90 -23.49 -6.60
CA LEU A 141 3.45 -23.41 -7.95
C LEU A 141 4.39 -24.60 -8.25
N ARG A 142 5.19 -25.02 -7.26
CA ARG A 142 6.03 -26.20 -7.36
C ARG A 142 5.21 -27.49 -7.58
N SER A 143 4.07 -27.64 -6.90
CA SER A 143 3.20 -28.82 -7.05
C SER A 143 2.53 -28.89 -8.44
N TRP A 144 2.44 -27.77 -9.13
CA TRP A 144 1.96 -27.72 -10.52
C TRP A 144 3.07 -27.94 -11.56
N GLY A 145 4.33 -28.17 -11.13
CA GLY A 145 5.46 -28.32 -12.05
C GLY A 145 5.92 -26.99 -12.65
N LEU A 146 5.68 -25.87 -11.92
CA LEU A 146 6.06 -24.52 -12.28
C LEU A 146 6.97 -23.86 -11.22
N GLY A 147 7.70 -24.68 -10.42
CA GLY A 147 8.69 -24.17 -9.47
C GLY A 147 9.88 -23.51 -10.16
N TYR A 148 10.71 -22.79 -9.40
CA TYR A 148 11.84 -22.03 -9.96
C TYR A 148 12.80 -22.87 -10.80
N ASP A 149 13.14 -24.08 -10.37
CA ASP A 149 14.04 -24.96 -11.12
C ASP A 149 13.48 -25.29 -12.53
N GLU A 150 12.17 -25.49 -12.65
CA GLU A 150 11.53 -25.70 -13.94
C GLU A 150 11.50 -24.41 -14.76
N GLN A 151 11.16 -23.27 -14.17
CA GLN A 151 11.16 -21.98 -14.84
C GLN A 151 12.55 -21.64 -15.38
N ARG A 152 13.61 -21.88 -14.59
CA ARG A 152 15.00 -21.67 -15.00
C ARG A 152 15.44 -22.56 -16.16
N ARG A 153 14.91 -23.78 -16.26
CA ARG A 153 15.18 -24.64 -17.43
C ARG A 153 14.54 -24.09 -18.71
N LEU A 154 13.34 -23.51 -18.58
CA LEU A 154 12.62 -22.91 -19.71
C LEU A 154 13.22 -21.57 -20.15
N LYS A 155 13.65 -20.78 -19.18
CA LYS A 155 14.25 -19.44 -19.37
C LYS A 155 15.35 -19.23 -18.32
N PRO A 156 16.62 -19.44 -18.69
CA PRO A 156 17.74 -19.39 -17.74
C PRO A 156 17.90 -18.08 -16.97
N ASP A 157 17.49 -16.99 -17.56
CA ASP A 157 17.56 -15.63 -17.02
C ASP A 157 16.21 -15.13 -16.42
N ILE A 158 15.27 -16.03 -16.16
CA ILE A 158 13.98 -15.67 -15.56
C ILE A 158 14.12 -15.06 -14.16
N VAL A 159 13.39 -13.98 -13.90
CA VAL A 159 13.22 -13.43 -12.57
C VAL A 159 11.92 -13.99 -11.99
N TYR A 160 12.02 -14.75 -10.92
CA TYR A 160 10.86 -15.31 -10.23
C TYR A 160 10.69 -14.69 -8.86
N VAL A 161 9.55 -14.06 -8.61
CA VAL A 161 9.19 -13.47 -7.31
C VAL A 161 8.06 -14.26 -6.70
N SER A 162 8.34 -14.99 -5.64
CA SER A 162 7.34 -15.66 -4.82
C SER A 162 7.03 -14.84 -3.58
N MET A 163 5.75 -14.62 -3.29
CA MET A 163 5.30 -13.77 -2.20
C MET A 163 4.35 -14.54 -1.29
N SER A 164 4.67 -14.61 -0.01
CA SER A 164 3.73 -15.19 0.96
C SER A 164 3.93 -14.55 2.34
N GLY A 165 3.04 -14.81 3.28
CA GLY A 165 3.15 -14.23 4.61
C GLY A 165 4.46 -14.54 5.31
N TYR A 166 4.92 -15.79 5.25
CA TYR A 166 6.15 -16.24 5.91
C TYR A 166 7.31 -16.52 4.96
N GLY A 167 7.15 -16.29 3.65
CA GLY A 167 8.12 -16.71 2.64
C GLY A 167 7.96 -18.18 2.24
N HIS A 168 8.74 -18.61 1.27
CA HIS A 168 8.75 -19.99 0.76
C HIS A 168 9.83 -20.85 1.43
N THR A 169 10.68 -20.23 2.24
CA THR A 169 11.77 -20.87 2.99
C THR A 169 11.59 -20.61 4.49
N GLY A 170 12.43 -21.24 5.32
CA GLY A 170 12.40 -21.05 6.75
C GLY A 170 11.37 -21.91 7.50
N ARG A 171 11.41 -21.81 8.83
CA ARG A 171 10.68 -22.70 9.74
C ARG A 171 9.15 -22.63 9.58
N HIS A 172 8.61 -21.46 9.25
CA HIS A 172 7.18 -21.19 9.24
C HIS A 172 6.57 -21.08 7.83
N HIS A 173 7.32 -21.43 6.78
CA HIS A 173 6.92 -21.31 5.37
C HIS A 173 5.61 -22.04 5.01
N HIS A 174 5.18 -23.00 5.83
CA HIS A 174 3.99 -23.81 5.60
C HIS A 174 2.70 -23.19 6.16
N TYR A 175 2.79 -22.12 6.96
CA TYR A 175 1.61 -21.42 7.46
C TYR A 175 0.98 -20.54 6.38
N THR A 176 -0.36 -20.57 6.34
CA THR A 176 -1.14 -19.68 5.47
C THR A 176 -1.45 -18.41 6.22
N THR A 177 -1.34 -17.29 5.52
CA THR A 177 -1.63 -15.95 6.08
C THR A 177 -2.46 -15.13 5.13
N PHE A 178 -3.05 -14.08 5.71
CA PHE A 178 -3.58 -12.91 5.01
C PHE A 178 -2.86 -11.66 5.53
N GLY A 179 -2.97 -10.54 4.84
CA GLY A 179 -2.30 -9.30 5.22
C GLY A 179 -2.46 -8.88 6.68
N PRO A 180 -3.68 -8.93 7.28
CA PRO A 180 -3.87 -8.63 8.70
C PRO A 180 -3.11 -9.58 9.63
N VAL A 181 -2.97 -10.86 9.27
CA VAL A 181 -2.20 -11.84 10.07
C VAL A 181 -0.70 -11.50 10.01
N ALA A 182 -0.17 -11.22 8.81
CA ALA A 182 1.23 -10.81 8.65
C ALA A 182 1.53 -9.54 9.44
N GLN A 183 0.62 -8.58 9.44
CA GLN A 183 0.69 -7.35 10.21
C GLN A 183 0.71 -7.58 11.73
N ALA A 184 -0.13 -8.49 12.22
CA ALA A 184 -0.20 -8.82 13.64
C ALA A 184 1.08 -9.54 14.12
N VAL A 185 1.52 -10.55 13.38
CA VAL A 185 2.69 -11.37 13.73
C VAL A 185 3.98 -10.54 13.69
N SER A 186 4.09 -9.56 12.80
CA SER A 186 5.24 -8.66 12.74
C SER A 186 5.32 -7.63 13.89
N GLY A 187 4.28 -7.53 14.72
CA GLY A 187 4.17 -6.55 15.79
C GLY A 187 3.59 -5.20 15.35
N LEU A 188 3.38 -4.98 14.07
CA LEU A 188 2.90 -3.70 13.54
C LEU A 188 1.51 -3.35 14.08
N THR A 189 0.60 -4.33 14.18
CA THR A 189 -0.72 -4.13 14.80
C THR A 189 -0.58 -3.71 16.27
N PHE A 190 0.35 -4.30 17.01
CA PHE A 190 0.57 -3.95 18.43
C PHE A 190 1.02 -2.48 18.61
N LEU A 191 1.71 -1.92 17.63
CA LEU A 191 2.19 -0.55 17.66
C LEU A 191 1.08 0.48 17.39
N SER A 192 -0.11 0.08 16.99
CA SER A 192 -1.23 0.97 16.65
C SER A 192 -2.36 0.90 17.68
N GLY A 193 -3.18 1.93 17.71
CA GLY A 193 -4.34 2.04 18.58
C GLY A 193 -4.12 2.93 19.80
N MET A 194 -5.19 3.14 20.55
CA MET A 194 -5.23 4.03 21.71
C MET A 194 -4.65 3.33 22.95
N PRO A 195 -4.04 4.07 23.88
CA PRO A 195 -3.65 3.53 25.18
C PRO A 195 -4.84 2.93 25.91
N GLY A 196 -4.59 1.81 26.57
CA GLY A 196 -5.65 1.09 27.31
C GLY A 196 -6.72 0.42 26.46
N GLN A 197 -6.65 0.53 25.12
CA GLN A 197 -7.53 -0.14 24.18
C GLN A 197 -6.83 -1.29 23.45
N PRO A 198 -7.57 -2.26 22.91
CA PRO A 198 -6.99 -3.27 22.03
C PRO A 198 -6.24 -2.63 20.84
N PRO A 199 -5.23 -3.32 20.26
CA PRO A 199 -4.59 -2.87 19.03
C PRO A 199 -5.60 -2.66 17.90
N ALA A 200 -5.50 -1.54 17.19
CA ALA A 200 -6.46 -1.17 16.15
C ALA A 200 -6.14 -1.77 14.77
N GLY A 201 -4.87 -2.09 14.50
CA GLY A 201 -4.43 -2.41 13.15
C GLY A 201 -4.24 -1.15 12.27
N TRP A 202 -3.85 -1.37 11.01
CA TRP A 202 -3.47 -0.30 10.07
C TRP A 202 -4.35 -0.30 8.83
N GLY A 203 -5.61 -0.60 9.00
CA GLY A 203 -6.55 -0.70 7.90
C GLY A 203 -6.67 -2.11 7.34
N TRP A 204 -7.40 -2.23 6.24
CA TRP A 204 -7.96 -3.49 5.77
C TRP A 204 -6.92 -4.56 5.41
N SER A 205 -5.90 -4.22 4.64
CA SER A 205 -4.92 -5.20 4.16
C SER A 205 -3.54 -4.57 3.99
N TYR A 206 -3.14 -3.76 4.96
CA TYR A 206 -1.93 -2.93 4.88
C TYR A 206 -0.67 -3.71 4.48
N MET A 207 -0.49 -4.92 5.01
CA MET A 207 0.67 -5.74 4.65
C MET A 207 0.57 -6.41 3.29
N ASP A 208 -0.62 -6.57 2.73
CA ASP A 208 -0.74 -6.98 1.33
C ASP A 208 -0.33 -5.84 0.38
N ASP A 209 -0.73 -4.62 0.66
CA ASP A 209 -0.38 -3.46 -0.16
C ASP A 209 1.11 -3.16 -0.06
N THR A 210 1.65 -3.10 1.15
CA THR A 210 3.08 -2.88 1.39
C THR A 210 3.92 -4.02 0.83
N GLY A 211 3.52 -5.28 1.09
CA GLY A 211 4.18 -6.46 0.54
C GLY A 211 4.16 -6.46 -0.99
N GLY A 212 3.05 -6.02 -1.60
CA GLY A 212 2.96 -5.86 -3.05
C GLY A 212 3.93 -4.81 -3.59
N MET A 213 4.08 -3.67 -2.90
CA MET A 213 5.08 -2.66 -3.28
C MET A 213 6.51 -3.23 -3.20
N TYR A 214 6.85 -3.93 -2.12
CA TYR A 214 8.14 -4.63 -2.03
C TYR A 214 8.30 -5.70 -3.11
N GLY A 215 7.22 -6.41 -3.49
CA GLY A 215 7.22 -7.37 -4.59
C GLY A 215 7.58 -6.73 -5.93
N ALA A 216 7.01 -5.55 -6.21
CA ALA A 216 7.37 -4.78 -7.40
C ALA A 216 8.84 -4.32 -7.36
N MET A 217 9.31 -3.82 -6.21
CA MET A 217 10.72 -3.44 -6.01
C MET A 217 11.67 -4.63 -6.21
N CYS A 218 11.33 -5.78 -5.65
CA CYS A 218 12.08 -7.02 -5.83
C CYS A 218 12.16 -7.43 -7.30
N ALA A 219 11.05 -7.35 -8.04
CA ALA A 219 11.02 -7.66 -9.47
C ALA A 219 11.94 -6.72 -10.26
N ILE A 220 11.88 -5.41 -10.00
CA ILE A 220 12.76 -4.41 -10.64
C ILE A 220 14.23 -4.65 -10.28
N THR A 221 14.52 -4.94 -9.01
CA THR A 221 15.88 -5.28 -8.56
C THR A 221 16.40 -6.54 -9.23
N GLY A 222 15.53 -7.56 -9.38
CA GLY A 222 15.87 -8.78 -10.11
C GLY A 222 16.17 -8.53 -11.59
N LEU A 223 15.41 -7.65 -12.26
CA LEU A 223 15.69 -7.23 -13.63
C LEU A 223 17.03 -6.47 -13.73
N TYR A 224 17.29 -5.58 -12.78
CA TYR A 224 18.56 -4.87 -12.74
C TYR A 224 19.74 -5.85 -12.61
N HIS A 225 19.67 -6.79 -11.68
CA HIS A 225 20.67 -7.84 -11.53
C HIS A 225 20.85 -8.65 -12.82
N ARG A 226 19.73 -9.09 -13.42
CA ARG A 226 19.75 -9.80 -14.70
C ARG A 226 20.46 -9.01 -15.80
N ASN A 227 20.14 -7.73 -15.91
CA ASN A 227 20.74 -6.87 -16.94
C ASN A 227 22.25 -6.69 -16.75
N MET A 228 22.72 -6.69 -15.49
CA MET A 228 24.15 -6.55 -15.19
C MET A 228 24.93 -7.87 -15.32
N THR A 229 24.30 -9.01 -15.08
CA THR A 229 25.00 -10.30 -14.95
C THR A 229 24.60 -11.34 -15.99
N GLY A 230 23.47 -11.13 -16.70
CA GLY A 230 22.86 -12.14 -17.55
C GLY A 230 22.13 -13.26 -16.78
N GLN A 231 22.06 -13.20 -15.46
CA GLN A 231 21.52 -14.25 -14.62
C GLN A 231 20.15 -13.87 -14.05
N GLY A 232 19.18 -14.77 -14.20
CA GLY A 232 17.92 -14.71 -13.46
C GLY A 232 18.09 -15.15 -12.00
N GLN A 233 17.03 -14.94 -11.21
CA GLN A 233 17.04 -15.32 -9.80
C GLN A 233 15.64 -15.59 -9.27
N HIS A 234 15.56 -16.38 -8.19
CA HIS A 234 14.38 -16.51 -7.37
C HIS A 234 14.47 -15.56 -6.18
N ILE A 235 13.46 -14.74 -6.01
CA ILE A 235 13.32 -13.82 -4.88
C ILE A 235 12.16 -14.30 -4.04
N ASP A 236 12.47 -14.73 -2.83
CA ASP A 236 11.50 -15.21 -1.84
C ASP A 236 11.11 -14.06 -0.91
N LEU A 237 9.94 -13.48 -1.10
CA LEU A 237 9.43 -12.37 -0.32
C LEU A 237 8.49 -12.84 0.79
N SER A 238 8.90 -12.64 2.03
CA SER A 238 8.03 -12.78 3.20
C SER A 238 7.38 -11.42 3.55
N GLN A 239 6.04 -11.36 3.53
CA GLN A 239 5.32 -10.14 3.93
C GLN A 239 5.61 -9.76 5.40
N MET A 240 5.76 -10.76 6.27
CA MET A 240 6.12 -10.53 7.67
C MET A 240 7.50 -9.87 7.79
N VAL A 241 8.49 -10.34 7.04
CA VAL A 241 9.84 -9.73 7.03
C VAL A 241 9.80 -8.34 6.39
N ALA A 242 9.01 -8.15 5.34
CA ALA A 242 8.80 -6.86 4.69
C ALA A 242 8.18 -5.79 5.62
N SER A 243 7.56 -6.19 6.74
CA SER A 243 7.06 -5.26 7.75
C SER A 243 8.13 -4.74 8.71
N VAL A 244 9.29 -5.39 8.80
CA VAL A 244 10.36 -5.00 9.75
C VAL A 244 10.81 -3.55 9.58
N PRO A 245 11.01 -3.01 8.37
CA PRO A 245 11.31 -1.59 8.20
C PRO A 245 10.23 -0.66 8.77
N LEU A 246 8.97 -1.09 8.75
CA LEU A 246 7.84 -0.30 9.26
C LEU A 246 7.81 -0.22 10.79
N VAL A 247 8.33 -1.25 11.47
CA VAL A 247 8.51 -1.23 12.93
C VAL A 247 9.87 -0.65 13.34
N GLY A 248 10.69 -0.26 12.38
CA GLY A 248 12.03 0.29 12.57
C GLY A 248 12.13 1.40 13.62
N PRO A 249 11.25 2.42 13.59
CA PRO A 249 11.26 3.47 14.61
C PRO A 249 11.11 2.95 16.04
N ALA A 250 10.26 1.94 16.26
CA ALA A 250 10.10 1.32 17.57
C ALA A 250 11.32 0.48 18.00
N LEU A 251 11.94 -0.21 17.05
CA LEU A 251 13.18 -0.94 17.28
C LEU A 251 14.32 0.01 17.61
N LEU A 252 14.44 1.11 16.89
CA LEU A 252 15.46 2.12 17.14
C LEU A 252 15.27 2.79 18.51
N ASP A 253 14.04 3.11 18.87
CA ASP A 253 13.73 3.71 20.17
C ASP A 253 14.07 2.74 21.33
N PHE A 254 13.81 1.46 21.15
CA PHE A 254 14.22 0.44 22.11
C PHE A 254 15.74 0.32 22.21
N THR A 255 16.45 0.24 21.11
CA THR A 255 17.91 0.03 21.12
C THR A 255 18.69 1.26 21.56
N ALA A 256 18.23 2.46 21.22
CA ALA A 256 18.92 3.71 21.55
C ALA A 256 18.54 4.26 22.93
N ASN A 257 17.30 4.05 23.36
CA ASN A 257 16.76 4.70 24.57
C ASN A 257 16.26 3.70 25.63
N GLY A 258 16.28 2.39 25.35
CA GLY A 258 15.76 1.36 26.27
C GLY A 258 14.23 1.42 26.43
N ARG A 259 13.53 2.15 25.59
CA ARG A 259 12.07 2.36 25.71
C ARG A 259 11.31 1.22 25.05
N GLY A 260 10.47 0.53 25.84
CA GLY A 260 9.61 -0.53 25.31
C GLY A 260 8.48 0.01 24.44
N SER A 261 8.03 -0.80 23.49
CA SER A 261 6.92 -0.45 22.58
C SER A 261 5.54 -0.60 23.20
N ARG A 262 5.44 -0.69 24.53
CA ARG A 262 4.16 -0.82 25.24
C ARG A 262 3.27 0.39 25.00
N ARG A 263 1.97 0.15 24.86
CA ARG A 263 0.94 1.16 24.73
C ARG A 263 0.27 1.62 26.03
N PRO A 264 0.52 1.04 27.23
CA PRO A 264 -0.13 1.50 28.42
C PRO A 264 0.38 2.89 28.80
N GLY A 265 -0.54 3.81 28.82
CA GLY A 265 -0.30 5.16 29.29
C GLY A 265 0.56 6.03 28.36
N TYR A 266 0.33 7.31 28.46
CA TYR A 266 1.17 8.35 27.94
C TYR A 266 2.01 8.85 29.01
N PRO A 267 2.97 9.34 28.48
CA PRO A 267 4.31 8.88 28.39
C PRO A 267 4.68 8.46 29.78
N PRO A 268 5.76 8.20 30.18
CA PRO A 268 7.00 8.79 29.82
C PRO A 268 7.76 7.87 28.89
N GLY A 269 8.15 8.47 27.84
CA GLY A 269 9.20 7.91 27.06
C GLY A 269 8.80 7.02 25.90
N ASN A 270 7.52 6.75 25.71
CA ASN A 270 7.06 5.96 24.60
C ASN A 270 6.05 6.76 23.80
N ARG A 271 6.42 7.24 22.61
CA ARG A 271 5.56 8.08 21.77
C ARG A 271 4.87 9.13 22.59
N ALA A 272 5.68 9.98 23.08
CA ALA A 272 5.30 11.12 23.81
C ALA A 272 4.10 11.79 23.22
N HIS A 273 2.98 11.91 23.74
CA HIS A 273 1.96 12.88 23.44
C HIS A 273 0.98 12.53 22.35
N TRP A 274 0.15 11.60 22.59
CA TRP A 274 -1.11 11.45 21.86
C TRP A 274 -2.26 12.03 22.71
N PRO A 275 -3.33 12.62 22.16
CA PRO A 275 -3.37 13.28 20.87
C PRO A 275 -2.69 14.64 20.93
N GLY A 276 -2.21 15.14 19.82
CA GLY A 276 -1.59 16.45 19.78
C GLY A 276 -0.15 16.50 20.25
N THR A 277 0.59 15.40 20.04
CA THR A 277 2.03 15.44 20.21
C THR A 277 2.59 16.56 19.39
N PRO A 278 3.33 17.48 20.00
CA PRO A 278 4.16 18.35 19.22
C PRO A 278 5.04 17.48 18.33
N LEU A 279 4.90 17.61 17.02
CA LEU A 279 5.78 16.94 16.04
C LEU A 279 7.25 17.12 16.38
N THR A 280 7.54 18.00 17.26
CA THR A 280 8.83 18.53 17.63
C THR A 280 9.41 18.02 18.93
N ALA A 281 8.65 17.36 19.78
CA ALA A 281 9.23 16.78 20.99
C ALA A 281 10.36 15.76 20.69
N ASN A 282 10.42 15.27 19.44
CA ASN A 282 11.48 14.38 18.96
C ASN A 282 12.34 14.99 17.84
N TYR A 283 11.98 16.18 17.32
CA TYR A 283 12.78 16.89 16.32
C TYR A 283 13.51 18.03 16.99
N ARG A 284 14.81 17.97 17.00
CA ARG A 284 15.67 19.01 17.57
C ARG A 284 15.31 20.38 17.00
N GLY A 285 14.56 21.18 17.77
CA GLY A 285 14.33 22.59 17.50
C GLY A 285 13.24 22.93 16.48
N GLY A 286 12.35 22.02 16.13
CA GLY A 286 11.18 22.37 15.31
C GLY A 286 10.05 22.99 16.14
N PRO A 287 9.14 23.76 15.56
CA PRO A 287 8.06 24.42 16.29
C PRO A 287 7.07 23.39 16.84
N THR A 288 6.58 23.62 18.04
CA THR A 288 5.44 22.90 18.58
C THR A 288 4.20 23.27 17.76
N VAL A 289 3.35 22.30 17.43
CA VAL A 289 2.12 22.52 16.66
C VAL A 289 0.92 22.06 17.47
N ALA A 290 -0.03 22.95 17.68
CA ALA A 290 -1.28 22.68 18.38
C ALA A 290 -2.36 23.68 17.93
N PRO A 291 -3.61 23.23 17.69
CA PRO A 291 -4.03 21.83 17.64
C PRO A 291 -3.41 21.07 16.46
N HIS A 292 -3.22 19.76 16.62
CA HIS A 292 -2.76 18.87 15.56
C HIS A 292 -3.44 17.52 15.74
N ASN A 293 -4.65 17.38 15.22
CA ASN A 293 -5.43 16.15 15.40
C ASN A 293 -6.59 16.02 14.39
N ALA A 294 -7.19 14.83 14.38
CA ALA A 294 -8.48 14.59 13.71
C ALA A 294 -9.61 14.80 14.72
N TYR A 295 -10.62 15.56 14.31
CA TYR A 295 -11.77 15.92 15.14
C TYR A 295 -13.04 15.43 14.46
N ARG A 296 -13.94 14.85 15.25
CA ARG A 296 -15.24 14.45 14.75
C ARG A 296 -16.08 15.69 14.44
N THR A 297 -16.73 15.67 13.27
CA THR A 297 -17.64 16.75 12.88
C THR A 297 -19.09 16.40 13.25
N ASP A 298 -19.94 17.40 13.36
CA ASP A 298 -21.38 17.25 13.61
C ASP A 298 -22.18 17.37 12.31
N CYS A 299 -21.72 16.69 11.25
CA CYS A 299 -22.40 16.72 9.95
C CYS A 299 -23.46 15.62 9.80
N GLY A 300 -23.68 14.81 10.86
CA GLY A 300 -24.65 13.72 10.87
C GLY A 300 -24.22 12.45 10.16
N GLY A 301 -23.04 12.40 9.58
CA GLY A 301 -22.44 11.21 8.99
C GLY A 301 -21.82 10.29 10.04
N TYR A 302 -21.83 8.99 9.74
CA TYR A 302 -21.26 7.99 10.65
C TYR A 302 -19.74 8.14 10.84
N ASN A 303 -19.05 8.64 9.84
CA ASN A 303 -17.59 8.71 9.82
C ASN A 303 -17.06 10.07 9.31
N ASP A 304 -17.70 11.14 9.76
CA ASP A 304 -17.30 12.49 9.37
C ASP A 304 -16.24 13.04 10.32
N TRP A 305 -15.08 13.33 9.78
CA TRP A 305 -13.93 13.84 10.50
C TRP A 305 -13.29 15.02 9.76
N CYS A 306 -12.73 15.95 10.50
CA CYS A 306 -11.83 16.96 9.95
C CYS A 306 -10.46 16.88 10.63
N VAL A 307 -9.43 17.21 9.89
CA VAL A 307 -8.07 17.34 10.43
C VAL A 307 -7.78 18.83 10.60
N ILE A 308 -7.32 19.20 11.78
CA ILE A 308 -6.94 20.59 12.11
C ILE A 308 -5.49 20.60 12.57
N VAL A 309 -4.68 21.42 11.90
CA VAL A 309 -3.27 21.64 12.25
C VAL A 309 -3.04 23.13 12.25
N CYS A 310 -2.57 23.67 13.39
CA CYS A 310 -2.09 25.05 13.48
C CYS A 310 -0.59 25.03 13.71
N GLN A 311 0.16 25.62 12.78
CA GLN A 311 1.61 25.65 12.82
C GLN A 311 2.17 26.91 13.48
N SER A 312 1.29 27.87 13.78
CA SER A 312 1.67 29.10 14.48
C SER A 312 0.52 29.63 15.36
N ASP A 313 0.86 30.53 16.29
CA ASP A 313 -0.13 31.17 17.14
C ASP A 313 -1.11 32.03 16.33
N GLU A 314 -0.69 32.63 15.20
CA GLU A 314 -1.57 33.38 14.32
C GLU A 314 -2.61 32.46 13.62
N GLU A 315 -2.23 31.23 13.27
CA GLU A 315 -3.16 30.24 12.72
C GLU A 315 -4.16 29.80 13.78
N TRP A 316 -3.71 29.63 15.02
CA TRP A 316 -4.59 29.36 16.14
C TRP A 316 -5.60 30.49 16.35
N GLN A 317 -5.15 31.74 16.38
CA GLN A 317 -6.04 32.90 16.54
C GLN A 317 -7.06 32.98 15.42
N ARG A 318 -6.69 32.71 14.18
CA ARG A 318 -7.62 32.62 13.05
C ARG A 318 -8.65 31.50 13.22
N LEU A 319 -8.21 30.34 13.69
CA LEU A 319 -9.11 29.24 14.01
C LEU A 319 -10.11 29.63 15.11
N VAL A 320 -9.65 30.30 16.19
CA VAL A 320 -10.51 30.82 17.26
C VAL A 320 -11.60 31.74 16.70
N GLN A 321 -11.25 32.63 15.77
CA GLN A 321 -12.23 33.50 15.11
C GLN A 321 -13.26 32.69 14.30
N VAL A 322 -12.81 31.68 13.56
CA VAL A 322 -13.72 30.77 12.80
C VAL A 322 -14.66 30.02 13.71
N MET A 323 -14.21 29.64 14.91
CA MET A 323 -15.04 28.99 15.95
C MET A 323 -16.03 29.95 16.63
N GLY A 324 -16.01 31.24 16.33
CA GLY A 324 -16.85 32.24 16.97
C GLY A 324 -16.33 32.73 18.32
N ALA A 325 -15.02 32.70 18.50
CA ALA A 325 -14.29 33.17 19.69
C ALA A 325 -14.89 32.64 21.02
N PRO A 326 -14.97 31.32 21.21
CA PRO A 326 -15.52 30.77 22.43
C PRO A 326 -14.69 31.19 23.63
N SER A 327 -15.33 31.47 24.79
CA SER A 327 -14.65 32.04 25.99
C SER A 327 -13.50 31.21 26.49
N TRP A 328 -13.58 29.89 26.40
CA TRP A 328 -12.48 29.00 26.81
C TRP A 328 -11.22 29.19 25.97
N ALA A 329 -11.31 29.60 24.72
CA ALA A 329 -10.15 29.81 23.86
C ALA A 329 -9.33 31.07 24.21
N SER A 330 -9.87 31.92 25.07
CA SER A 330 -9.19 33.15 25.62
C SER A 330 -8.50 32.87 26.95
N GLU A 331 -8.53 31.63 27.46
CA GLU A 331 -7.79 31.31 28.69
C GLU A 331 -6.28 31.28 28.41
N ASP A 332 -5.48 31.78 29.39
CA ASP A 332 -4.02 31.89 29.24
C ASP A 332 -3.31 30.62 28.81
N LYS A 333 -3.83 29.44 29.21
CA LYS A 333 -3.29 28.14 28.86
C LYS A 333 -3.42 27.79 27.34
N PHE A 334 -4.19 28.60 26.59
CA PHE A 334 -4.36 28.48 25.15
C PHE A 334 -3.80 29.66 24.36
N ALA A 335 -3.15 30.62 25.04
CA ALA A 335 -2.63 31.83 24.41
C ALA A 335 -1.44 31.55 23.48
N THR A 336 -0.62 30.59 23.85
CA THR A 336 0.55 30.16 23.06
C THR A 336 0.69 28.66 23.10
N VAL A 337 1.48 28.13 22.17
CA VAL A 337 1.83 26.70 22.08
C VAL A 337 2.82 26.28 23.19
N ALA A 338 3.46 27.22 23.90
CA ALA A 338 4.47 26.97 24.92
C ALA A 338 3.88 26.46 26.23
#